data_8bc10ec67e6b067db9d5a30639ca379b
#
_entry.id   8bc10ec67e6b067db9d5a30639ca379b
#
_cell.length_a   1.000
_cell.length_b   1.000
_cell.length_c   1.000
_cell.angle_alpha   90.00
_cell.angle_beta   90.00
_cell.angle_gamma   90.00
#
_symmetry.space_group_name_H-M   'P 1'
#
loop_
_entity.id
_entity.type
_entity.pdbx_description
1 polymer ?
#
loop_
_entity_poly.entity_id
_entity_poly.type
_entity_poly.pdbx_seq_one_letter_code
_entity_poly.pdbx_strand_id
1 'polypeptide(L)'
;WRHALLNNFRGLFKVTDGVYQVRGESLANVTFVESDNGYIVIDPLTTAEVAAYALNLLYEHVGEKPIVAMIYSHTHSDHFGGVRGMISDEQVESGQVPVFASEGFVEWVLKEHGLAAEGTPSRNAYMYGENLPISATGLVDDGLGQAIEGGQVTYIAPTDIIGRDGAALSIDGVPVQFMYAPGEAPTGMHCY
;
A
#
# COMPACT_ATOMS: atom_id res chain seq x y z
N TRP A 1 -4.64 10.30 22.99
CA TRP A 1 -3.30 10.79 23.35
C TRP A 1 -2.26 9.69 23.36
N ARG A 2 -2.49 8.56 24.06
CA ARG A 2 -1.49 7.49 24.14
C ARG A 2 -1.26 6.81 22.78
N HIS A 3 -2.32 6.53 22.03
CA HIS A 3 -2.20 5.97 20.67
C HIS A 3 -1.57 6.98 19.72
N ALA A 4 -1.98 8.25 19.75
CA ALA A 4 -1.38 9.29 18.93
C ALA A 4 0.13 9.45 19.17
N LEU A 5 0.59 9.29 20.42
CA LEU A 5 2.02 9.27 20.72
C LEU A 5 2.74 8.05 20.10
N LEU A 6 2.08 6.89 20.04
CA LEU A 6 2.63 5.70 19.40
C LEU A 6 2.64 5.84 17.87
N ASN A 7 1.61 6.44 17.29
CA ASN A 7 1.51 6.70 15.84
C ASN A 7 2.52 7.74 15.33
N ASN A 8 3.17 8.49 16.23
CA ASN A 8 4.29 9.38 15.86
C ASN A 8 5.60 8.67 15.53
N PHE A 9 5.72 7.37 15.78
CA PHE A 9 6.88 6.59 15.35
C PHE A 9 6.80 6.33 13.84
N ARG A 10 7.55 7.09 13.07
CA ARG A 10 7.56 7.06 11.61
C ARG A 10 8.98 6.94 11.06
N GLY A 11 9.08 6.48 9.82
CA GLY A 11 10.32 6.33 9.06
C GLY A 11 10.54 4.93 8.53
N LEU A 12 11.77 4.63 8.15
CA LEU A 12 12.18 3.34 7.62
C LEU A 12 12.63 2.40 8.75
N PHE A 13 12.05 1.22 8.77
CA PHE A 13 12.36 0.16 9.73
C PHE A 13 12.86 -1.09 9.03
N LYS A 14 13.98 -1.64 9.47
CA LYS A 14 14.39 -2.99 9.10
C LYS A 14 13.60 -3.99 9.97
N VAL A 15 12.71 -4.74 9.34
CA VAL A 15 11.85 -5.74 10.02
C VAL A 15 12.65 -7.01 10.29
N THR A 16 13.35 -7.50 9.26
CA THR A 16 14.29 -8.60 9.31
C THR A 16 15.31 -8.44 8.17
N ASP A 17 16.24 -9.38 7.99
CA ASP A 17 17.18 -9.32 6.89
C ASP A 17 16.43 -9.35 5.55
N GLY A 18 16.72 -8.39 4.67
CA GLY A 18 16.08 -8.22 3.38
C GLY A 18 14.65 -7.69 3.41
N VAL A 19 14.05 -7.40 4.57
CA VAL A 19 12.68 -6.87 4.66
C VAL A 19 12.66 -5.53 5.38
N TYR A 20 12.17 -4.51 4.70
CA TYR A 20 12.09 -3.13 5.18
C TYR A 20 10.65 -2.63 5.11
N GLN A 21 10.29 -1.73 6.01
CA GLN A 21 8.96 -1.15 6.03
C GLN A 21 9.03 0.33 6.35
N VAL A 22 8.36 1.16 5.53
CA VAL A 22 8.14 2.56 5.87
C VAL A 22 6.79 2.67 6.57
N ARG A 23 6.82 3.27 7.76
CA ARG A 23 5.68 3.38 8.68
C ARG A 23 5.43 4.82 9.07
N GLY A 24 4.15 5.16 9.29
CA GLY A 24 3.73 6.43 9.86
C GLY A 24 3.81 7.64 8.90
N GLU A 25 4.13 7.43 7.64
CA GLU A 25 4.16 8.48 6.62
C GLU A 25 2.83 8.56 5.83
N SER A 26 2.01 7.51 5.92
CA SER A 26 0.67 7.37 5.36
C SER A 26 -0.21 6.61 6.34
N LEU A 27 -1.49 6.43 6.03
CA LEU A 27 -2.43 5.61 6.78
C LEU A 27 -1.97 4.14 6.83
N ALA A 28 -1.57 3.59 5.68
CA ALA A 28 -0.97 2.25 5.57
C ALA A 28 0.56 2.28 5.73
N ASN A 29 1.16 1.11 5.72
CA ASN A 29 2.61 0.92 5.66
C ASN A 29 2.99 0.27 4.34
N VAL A 30 4.08 0.71 3.71
CA VAL A 30 4.64 0.00 2.57
C VAL A 30 5.75 -0.93 3.01
N THR A 31 5.77 -2.14 2.45
CA THR A 31 6.81 -3.13 2.71
C THR A 31 7.64 -3.36 1.46
N PHE A 32 8.96 -3.37 1.61
CA PHE A 32 9.94 -3.69 0.59
C PHE A 32 10.65 -4.98 0.95
N VAL A 33 10.65 -5.95 0.04
CA VAL A 33 11.37 -7.21 0.18
C VAL A 33 12.51 -7.23 -0.82
N GLU A 34 13.73 -7.37 -0.35
CA GLU A 34 14.93 -7.52 -1.18
C GLU A 34 14.87 -8.84 -1.93
N SER A 35 15.13 -8.81 -3.23
CA SER A 35 15.17 -9.95 -4.13
C SER A 35 16.51 -10.01 -4.86
N ASP A 36 16.69 -10.98 -5.75
CA ASP A 36 17.95 -11.17 -6.46
C ASP A 36 18.39 -9.94 -7.25
N ASN A 37 17.46 -9.24 -7.92
CA ASN A 37 17.77 -8.12 -8.79
C ASN A 37 17.14 -6.79 -8.37
N GLY A 38 16.27 -6.76 -7.36
CA GLY A 38 15.55 -5.54 -7.00
C GLY A 38 14.77 -5.61 -5.70
N TYR A 39 13.65 -4.90 -5.68
CA TYR A 39 12.68 -4.92 -4.58
C TYR A 39 11.31 -5.38 -5.06
N ILE A 40 10.69 -6.27 -4.29
CA ILE A 40 9.26 -6.54 -4.34
C ILE A 40 8.59 -5.55 -3.40
N VAL A 41 7.59 -4.82 -3.88
CA VAL A 41 6.83 -3.84 -3.08
C VAL A 41 5.46 -4.41 -2.74
N ILE A 42 5.08 -4.30 -1.47
CA ILE A 42 3.75 -4.67 -0.97
C ILE A 42 3.08 -3.40 -0.44
N ASP A 43 1.91 -3.08 -0.98
CA ASP A 43 1.04 -1.96 -0.60
C ASP A 43 1.71 -0.58 -0.71
N PRO A 44 1.69 0.03 -1.91
CA PRO A 44 2.43 1.27 -2.20
C PRO A 44 1.76 2.55 -1.65
N LEU A 45 1.07 2.50 -0.51
CA LEU A 45 0.48 3.65 0.18
C LEU A 45 -0.67 4.34 -0.59
N THR A 46 -1.15 5.48 -0.09
CA THR A 46 -2.34 6.18 -0.59
C THR A 46 -2.04 7.04 -1.82
N THR A 47 -0.95 7.82 -1.79
CA THR A 47 -0.67 8.81 -2.82
C THR A 47 0.69 8.61 -3.49
N ALA A 48 0.78 9.02 -4.76
CA ALA A 48 2.02 8.90 -5.53
C ALA A 48 3.18 9.66 -4.87
N GLU A 49 2.89 10.80 -4.27
CA GLU A 49 3.89 11.65 -3.62
C GLU A 49 4.50 10.98 -2.38
N VAL A 50 3.66 10.40 -1.51
CA VAL A 50 4.15 9.73 -0.32
C VAL A 50 4.81 8.39 -0.65
N ALA A 51 4.33 7.70 -1.67
CA ALA A 51 4.96 6.49 -2.18
C ALA A 51 6.37 6.76 -2.73
N ALA A 52 6.53 7.81 -3.54
CA ALA A 52 7.83 8.25 -4.03
C ALA A 52 8.77 8.65 -2.88
N TYR A 53 8.25 9.34 -1.86
CA TYR A 53 9.03 9.68 -0.67
C TYR A 53 9.50 8.43 0.07
N ALA A 54 8.62 7.45 0.27
CA ALA A 54 8.97 6.19 0.94
C ALA A 54 10.02 5.38 0.17
N LEU A 55 9.93 5.35 -1.17
CA LEU A 55 10.93 4.72 -2.02
C LEU A 55 12.29 5.43 -1.94
N ASN A 56 12.30 6.77 -1.96
CA ASN A 56 13.53 7.53 -1.81
C ASN A 56 14.18 7.30 -0.44
N LEU A 57 13.38 7.21 0.63
CA LEU A 57 13.88 6.90 1.97
C LEU A 57 14.57 5.51 2.02
N LEU A 58 13.99 4.52 1.33
CA LEU A 58 14.64 3.21 1.17
C LEU A 58 15.97 3.33 0.42
N TYR A 59 15.98 4.05 -0.71
CA TYR A 59 17.17 4.22 -1.54
C TYR A 59 18.32 4.92 -0.80
N GLU A 60 18.01 5.94 -0.04
CA GLU A 60 19.01 6.69 0.76
C GLU A 60 19.66 5.84 1.85
N HIS A 61 18.93 4.91 2.47
CA HIS A 61 19.41 4.19 3.65
C HIS A 61 19.80 2.73 3.40
N VAL A 62 19.26 2.10 2.34
CA VAL A 62 19.52 0.69 2.03
C VAL A 62 20.28 0.56 0.70
N GLY A 63 19.86 1.30 -0.32
CA GLY A 63 20.47 1.33 -1.63
C GLY A 63 19.45 1.32 -2.75
N GLU A 64 19.82 1.92 -3.86
CA GLU A 64 18.98 2.01 -5.05
C GLU A 64 19.00 0.70 -5.83
N LYS A 65 17.82 0.11 -6.02
CA LYS A 65 17.58 -1.06 -6.87
C LYS A 65 16.23 -0.89 -7.58
N PRO A 66 16.02 -1.51 -8.76
CA PRO A 66 14.75 -1.46 -9.45
C PRO A 66 13.63 -2.15 -8.64
N ILE A 67 12.38 -1.75 -8.85
CA ILE A 67 11.22 -2.52 -8.43
C ILE A 67 11.00 -3.62 -9.46
N VAL A 68 10.90 -4.86 -9.00
CA VAL A 68 10.75 -6.05 -9.85
C VAL A 68 9.36 -6.67 -9.74
N ALA A 69 8.58 -6.32 -8.73
CA ALA A 69 7.18 -6.71 -8.61
C ALA A 69 6.43 -5.78 -7.66
N MET A 70 5.12 -5.66 -7.87
CA MET A 70 4.18 -4.95 -7.03
C MET A 70 3.08 -5.89 -6.56
N ILE A 71 2.68 -5.80 -5.29
CA ILE A 71 1.62 -6.64 -4.70
C ILE A 71 0.63 -5.72 -4.00
N TYR A 72 -0.65 -5.86 -4.30
CA TYR A 72 -1.74 -5.22 -3.57
C TYR A 72 -2.41 -6.24 -2.65
N SER A 73 -2.44 -5.96 -1.37
CA SER A 73 -3.06 -6.87 -0.39
C SER A 73 -4.59 -6.84 -0.48
N HIS A 74 -5.20 -5.69 -0.73
CA HIS A 74 -6.64 -5.52 -0.86
C HIS A 74 -7.03 -4.19 -1.54
N THR A 75 -8.32 -3.90 -1.65
CA THR A 75 -8.89 -2.85 -2.52
C THR A 75 -8.98 -1.45 -1.91
N HIS A 76 -8.56 -1.23 -0.67
CA HIS A 76 -8.54 0.12 -0.12
C HIS A 76 -7.42 0.95 -0.74
N SER A 77 -7.68 2.24 -0.97
CA SER A 77 -6.77 3.11 -1.73
C SER A 77 -5.42 3.33 -1.07
N ASP A 78 -5.34 3.22 0.23
CA ASP A 78 -4.10 3.31 1.00
C ASP A 78 -3.16 2.11 0.82
N HIS A 79 -3.59 1.08 0.09
CA HIS A 79 -2.82 -0.11 -0.27
C HIS A 79 -2.46 -0.22 -1.76
N PHE A 80 -2.95 0.70 -2.61
CA PHE A 80 -2.59 0.71 -4.04
C PHE A 80 -2.41 2.12 -4.64
N GLY A 81 -2.95 3.15 -3.98
CA GLY A 81 -3.11 4.48 -4.57
C GLY A 81 -1.82 5.20 -4.92
N GLY A 82 -0.72 4.86 -4.26
CA GLY A 82 0.59 5.44 -4.50
C GLY A 82 1.40 4.79 -5.61
N VAL A 83 0.87 3.80 -6.31
CA VAL A 83 1.62 2.95 -7.24
C VAL A 83 2.43 3.73 -8.29
N ARG A 84 1.89 4.80 -8.86
CA ARG A 84 2.61 5.63 -9.85
C ARG A 84 3.72 6.51 -9.25
N GLY A 85 3.84 6.57 -7.96
CA GLY A 85 5.01 7.15 -7.30
C GLY A 85 6.22 6.22 -7.29
N MET A 86 6.05 4.94 -7.63
CA MET A 86 7.10 3.93 -7.58
C MET A 86 7.40 3.26 -8.91
N ILE A 87 6.37 3.03 -9.75
CA ILE A 87 6.49 2.39 -11.07
C ILE A 87 5.69 3.14 -12.13
N SER A 88 6.05 2.97 -13.39
CA SER A 88 5.34 3.56 -14.53
C SER A 88 4.43 2.55 -15.23
N ASP A 89 3.44 3.06 -15.97
CA ASP A 89 2.57 2.23 -16.83
C ASP A 89 3.41 1.43 -17.85
N GLU A 90 4.45 2.05 -18.45
CA GLU A 90 5.32 1.38 -19.42
C GLU A 90 6.06 0.17 -18.84
N GLN A 91 6.52 0.26 -17.59
CA GLN A 91 7.17 -0.87 -16.91
C GLN A 91 6.22 -2.05 -16.73
N VAL A 92 4.94 -1.77 -16.45
CA VAL A 92 3.91 -2.79 -16.31
C VAL A 92 3.48 -3.34 -17.67
N GLU A 93 3.19 -2.48 -18.64
CA GLU A 93 2.77 -2.86 -19.99
C GLU A 93 3.84 -3.67 -20.74
N SER A 94 5.13 -3.38 -20.50
CA SER A 94 6.24 -4.17 -21.05
C SER A 94 6.47 -5.51 -20.36
N GLY A 95 5.77 -5.77 -19.24
CA GLY A 95 5.96 -6.97 -18.42
C GLY A 95 7.23 -6.94 -17.55
N GLN A 96 7.89 -5.79 -17.44
CA GLN A 96 9.05 -5.63 -16.57
C GLN A 96 8.69 -5.73 -15.09
N VAL A 97 7.53 -5.18 -14.70
CA VAL A 97 7.04 -5.19 -13.33
C VAL A 97 5.63 -5.80 -13.30
N PRO A 98 5.49 -7.08 -12.96
CA PRO A 98 4.19 -7.68 -12.71
C PRO A 98 3.52 -7.06 -11.48
N VAL A 99 2.20 -6.91 -11.53
CA VAL A 99 1.37 -6.40 -10.45
C VAL A 99 0.40 -7.50 -10.02
N PHE A 100 0.57 -8.00 -8.81
CA PHE A 100 -0.22 -9.09 -8.24
C PHE A 100 -1.37 -8.56 -7.40
N ALA A 101 -2.55 -9.14 -7.56
CA ALA A 101 -3.69 -8.93 -6.67
C ALA A 101 -4.59 -10.18 -6.65
N SER A 102 -5.50 -10.25 -5.69
CA SER A 102 -6.44 -11.37 -5.58
C SER A 102 -7.58 -11.30 -6.60
N GLU A 103 -8.22 -12.43 -6.84
CA GLU A 103 -9.42 -12.55 -7.67
C GLU A 103 -10.51 -11.58 -7.21
N GLY A 104 -11.11 -10.85 -8.14
CA GLY A 104 -12.14 -9.85 -7.90
C GLY A 104 -11.64 -8.46 -7.56
N PHE A 105 -10.32 -8.25 -7.44
CA PHE A 105 -9.72 -6.96 -7.06
C PHE A 105 -10.24 -5.79 -7.92
N VAL A 106 -10.14 -5.89 -9.24
CA VAL A 106 -10.57 -4.82 -10.17
C VAL A 106 -12.05 -4.48 -10.01
N GLU A 107 -12.89 -5.52 -9.91
CA GLU A 107 -14.34 -5.34 -9.72
C GLU A 107 -14.66 -4.59 -8.42
N TRP A 108 -13.97 -4.92 -7.32
CA TRP A 108 -14.20 -4.29 -6.03
C TRP A 108 -13.64 -2.85 -5.99
N VAL A 109 -12.49 -2.58 -6.59
CA VAL A 109 -11.98 -1.20 -6.76
C VAL A 109 -13.01 -0.34 -7.48
N LEU A 110 -13.60 -0.83 -8.58
CA LEU A 110 -14.63 -0.10 -9.31
C LEU A 110 -15.93 0.10 -8.48
N LYS A 111 -16.28 -0.84 -7.63
CA LYS A 111 -17.43 -0.69 -6.73
C LYS A 111 -17.17 0.32 -5.62
N GLU A 112 -16.04 0.23 -4.96
CA GLU A 112 -15.72 1.05 -3.79
C GLU A 112 -15.36 2.49 -4.17
N HIS A 113 -14.56 2.67 -5.21
CA HIS A 113 -14.06 3.98 -5.64
C HIS A 113 -14.83 4.60 -6.82
N GLY A 114 -15.68 3.80 -7.48
CA GLY A 114 -16.58 4.26 -8.54
C GLY A 114 -18.00 4.48 -8.02
N LEU A 115 -18.79 3.41 -7.92
CA LEU A 115 -20.21 3.49 -7.63
C LEU A 115 -20.53 3.92 -6.18
N ALA A 116 -19.71 3.55 -5.21
CA ALA A 116 -19.90 3.89 -3.80
C ALA A 116 -19.12 5.15 -3.35
N ALA A 117 -18.36 5.76 -4.26
CA ALA A 117 -17.46 6.88 -3.95
C ALA A 117 -18.16 8.09 -3.31
N GLU A 118 -19.42 8.36 -3.64
CA GLU A 118 -20.16 9.50 -3.10
C GLU A 118 -20.41 9.40 -1.58
N GLY A 119 -20.54 8.19 -1.04
CA GLY A 119 -20.77 7.96 0.39
C GLY A 119 -19.51 7.91 1.25
N THR A 120 -18.38 7.60 0.67
CA THR A 120 -17.12 7.35 1.38
C THR A 120 -16.58 8.60 2.09
N PRO A 121 -16.51 9.80 1.48
CA PRO A 121 -16.02 11.00 2.16
C PRO A 121 -16.80 11.37 3.40
N SER A 122 -18.14 11.25 3.33
CA SER A 122 -19.00 11.54 4.48
C SER A 122 -18.77 10.56 5.63
N ARG A 123 -18.56 9.28 5.33
CA ARG A 123 -18.25 8.27 6.35
C ARG A 123 -16.88 8.51 6.99
N ASN A 124 -15.88 8.83 6.19
CA ASN A 124 -14.52 9.12 6.66
C ASN A 124 -14.51 10.34 7.58
N ALA A 125 -15.22 11.41 7.20
CA ALA A 125 -15.34 12.60 8.03
C ALA A 125 -15.90 12.31 9.43
N TYR A 126 -16.88 11.40 9.53
CA TYR A 126 -17.42 10.96 10.83
C TYR A 126 -16.51 9.99 11.56
N MET A 127 -15.89 9.06 10.85
CA MET A 127 -15.08 8.00 11.44
C MET A 127 -13.74 8.52 11.96
N TYR A 128 -13.09 9.38 11.18
CA TYR A 128 -11.73 9.85 11.43
C TYR A 128 -11.65 11.29 11.92
N GLY A 129 -12.76 12.03 11.88
CA GLY A 129 -12.80 13.42 12.32
C GLY A 129 -12.07 14.40 11.39
N GLU A 130 -11.95 14.10 10.10
CA GLU A 130 -11.19 14.88 9.12
C GLU A 130 -11.59 16.36 9.03
N ASN A 131 -12.86 16.69 9.35
CA ASN A 131 -13.35 18.07 9.36
C ASN A 131 -13.04 18.83 10.66
N LEU A 132 -12.42 18.18 11.65
CA LEU A 132 -12.01 18.85 12.88
C LEU A 132 -10.69 19.58 12.68
N PRO A 133 -10.51 20.75 13.32
CA PRO A 133 -9.21 21.43 13.25
C PRO A 133 -8.13 20.59 13.92
N ILE A 134 -6.96 20.54 13.32
CA ILE A 134 -5.78 19.87 13.90
C ILE A 134 -5.38 20.63 15.17
N SER A 135 -5.67 20.06 16.32
CA SER A 135 -5.41 20.63 17.63
C SER A 135 -5.51 19.62 18.76
N ALA A 136 -5.07 19.98 19.92
CA ALA A 136 -5.18 19.13 21.13
C ALA A 136 -6.60 18.76 21.54
N THR A 137 -7.61 19.48 21.08
CA THR A 137 -9.03 19.28 21.37
C THR A 137 -9.87 18.95 20.12
N GLY A 138 -9.25 18.88 18.98
CA GLY A 138 -9.84 18.51 17.70
C GLY A 138 -9.25 17.20 17.17
N LEU A 139 -8.79 17.21 15.90
CA LEU A 139 -8.07 16.09 15.30
C LEU A 139 -6.64 16.05 15.84
N VAL A 140 -6.32 15.00 16.59
CA VAL A 140 -4.97 14.72 17.10
C VAL A 140 -4.26 13.74 16.19
N ASP A 141 -4.95 12.68 15.81
CA ASP A 141 -4.68 11.74 14.72
C ASP A 141 -6.01 11.03 14.36
N ASP A 142 -6.03 10.21 13.32
CA ASP A 142 -7.22 9.49 12.88
C ASP A 142 -7.47 8.16 13.62
N GLY A 143 -6.61 7.81 14.58
CA GLY A 143 -6.69 6.59 15.38
C GLY A 143 -5.97 5.39 14.78
N LEU A 144 -5.68 5.42 13.49
CA LEU A 144 -4.93 4.38 12.75
C LEU A 144 -3.49 4.84 12.47
N GLY A 145 -3.31 6.14 12.28
CA GLY A 145 -2.06 6.79 11.96
C GLY A 145 -2.18 8.30 12.12
N GLN A 146 -1.33 9.03 11.46
CA GLN A 146 -1.52 10.46 11.26
C GLN A 146 -2.68 10.67 10.27
N ALA A 147 -3.14 11.89 10.08
CA ALA A 147 -4.23 12.17 9.12
C ALA A 147 -3.87 11.66 7.70
N ILE A 148 -4.89 11.32 6.91
CA ILE A 148 -4.71 10.93 5.51
C ILE A 148 -4.00 12.06 4.77
N GLU A 149 -2.89 11.74 4.13
CA GLU A 149 -2.10 12.70 3.38
C GLU A 149 -2.82 13.19 2.12
N GLY A 150 -2.58 14.45 1.76
CA GLY A 150 -3.00 14.99 0.47
C GLY A 150 -2.06 14.55 -0.65
N GLY A 151 -2.58 14.38 -1.85
CA GLY A 151 -1.79 13.98 -3.03
C GLY A 151 -2.64 13.30 -4.09
N GLN A 152 -1.99 12.70 -5.09
CA GLN A 152 -2.65 12.01 -6.19
C GLN A 152 -2.83 10.53 -5.86
N VAL A 153 -4.08 10.11 -5.68
CA VAL A 153 -4.44 8.68 -5.66
C VAL A 153 -4.43 8.18 -7.10
N THR A 154 -3.60 7.19 -7.37
CA THR A 154 -3.38 6.62 -8.71
C THR A 154 -3.79 5.15 -8.75
N TYR A 155 -3.83 4.57 -9.95
CA TYR A 155 -4.20 3.17 -10.11
C TYR A 155 -3.50 2.57 -11.34
N ILE A 156 -2.87 1.42 -11.15
CA ILE A 156 -2.43 0.54 -12.22
C ILE A 156 -3.13 -0.80 -12.01
N ALA A 157 -3.79 -1.31 -13.04
CA ALA A 157 -4.51 -2.58 -12.95
C ALA A 157 -3.53 -3.74 -12.70
N PRO A 158 -3.87 -4.73 -11.87
CA PRO A 158 -3.05 -5.90 -11.70
C PRO A 158 -2.94 -6.69 -13.01
N THR A 159 -1.72 -7.21 -13.27
CA THR A 159 -1.43 -8.06 -14.42
C THR A 159 -1.59 -9.54 -14.07
N ASP A 160 -1.38 -9.89 -12.81
CA ASP A 160 -1.35 -11.27 -12.31
C ASP A 160 -2.38 -11.45 -11.19
N ILE A 161 -3.35 -12.30 -11.45
CA ILE A 161 -4.46 -12.52 -10.51
C ILE A 161 -4.26 -13.82 -9.76
N ILE A 162 -4.21 -13.72 -8.44
CA ILE A 162 -4.15 -14.86 -7.53
C ILE A 162 -5.57 -15.33 -7.24
N GLY A 163 -5.86 -16.58 -7.58
CA GLY A 163 -7.15 -17.20 -7.31
C GLY A 163 -7.39 -17.46 -5.82
N ARG A 164 -8.62 -17.81 -5.46
CA ARG A 164 -9.05 -18.06 -4.07
C ARG A 164 -8.34 -19.23 -3.39
N ASP A 165 -7.81 -20.16 -4.18
CA ASP A 165 -7.02 -21.29 -3.65
C ASP A 165 -5.60 -20.85 -3.22
N GLY A 166 -5.24 -19.59 -3.47
CA GLY A 166 -3.91 -19.08 -3.26
C GLY A 166 -2.92 -19.55 -4.31
N ALA A 167 -1.65 -19.22 -4.14
CA ALA A 167 -0.57 -19.64 -5.01
C ALA A 167 0.77 -19.65 -4.26
N ALA A 168 1.69 -20.50 -4.68
CA ALA A 168 3.10 -20.44 -4.28
C ALA A 168 3.92 -20.10 -5.52
N LEU A 169 4.59 -18.96 -5.51
CA LEU A 169 5.38 -18.47 -6.64
C LEU A 169 6.80 -18.15 -6.17
N SER A 170 7.73 -18.13 -7.12
CA SER A 170 9.04 -17.50 -6.91
C SER A 170 9.06 -16.19 -7.68
N ILE A 171 9.21 -15.08 -6.99
CA ILE A 171 9.27 -13.74 -7.57
C ILE A 171 10.70 -13.26 -7.41
N ASP A 172 11.44 -13.14 -8.51
CA ASP A 172 12.83 -12.72 -8.55
C ASP A 172 13.70 -13.40 -7.46
N GLY A 173 13.60 -14.74 -7.37
CA GLY A 173 14.34 -15.57 -6.40
C GLY A 173 13.68 -15.69 -5.00
N VAL A 174 12.72 -14.85 -4.67
CA VAL A 174 12.02 -14.89 -3.37
C VAL A 174 10.82 -15.83 -3.45
N PRO A 175 10.73 -16.87 -2.59
CA PRO A 175 9.53 -17.69 -2.50
C PRO A 175 8.42 -16.91 -1.79
N VAL A 176 7.27 -16.80 -2.43
CA VAL A 176 6.10 -16.10 -1.88
C VAL A 176 4.90 -17.04 -1.89
N GLN A 177 4.30 -17.24 -0.73
CA GLN A 177 3.03 -17.94 -0.58
C GLN A 177 1.89 -16.92 -0.48
N PHE A 178 1.01 -16.91 -1.48
CA PHE A 178 -0.21 -16.11 -1.46
C PHE A 178 -1.36 -16.91 -0.86
N MET A 179 -2.12 -16.29 0.03
CA MET A 179 -3.29 -16.88 0.65
C MET A 179 -4.48 -15.93 0.52
N TYR A 180 -5.58 -16.39 -0.05
CA TYR A 180 -6.82 -15.64 -0.05
C TYR A 180 -7.35 -15.52 1.38
N ALA A 181 -7.46 -14.31 1.87
CA ALA A 181 -7.80 -14.00 3.27
C ALA A 181 -8.75 -12.79 3.33
N PRO A 182 -10.03 -12.97 2.92
CA PRO A 182 -11.01 -11.89 3.01
C PRO A 182 -11.22 -11.50 4.48
N GLY A 183 -11.22 -10.21 4.74
CA GLY A 183 -11.33 -9.64 6.09
C GLY A 183 -11.85 -8.22 5.98
N GLU A 184 -10.97 -7.25 6.10
CA GLU A 184 -11.26 -5.83 5.96
C GLU A 184 -11.86 -5.49 4.58
N ALA A 185 -11.38 -6.14 3.53
CA ALA A 185 -11.97 -6.12 2.20
C ALA A 185 -12.29 -7.53 1.71
N PRO A 186 -13.30 -7.72 0.83
CA PRO A 186 -13.67 -9.04 0.31
C PRO A 186 -12.58 -9.71 -0.53
N THR A 187 -11.61 -8.94 -1.00
CA THR A 187 -10.50 -9.39 -1.85
C THR A 187 -9.17 -9.42 -1.09
N GLY A 188 -9.22 -9.51 0.23
CA GLY A 188 -8.02 -9.57 1.06
C GLY A 188 -7.11 -10.75 0.68
N MET A 189 -5.79 -10.50 0.66
CA MET A 189 -4.76 -11.47 0.36
C MET A 189 -3.59 -11.28 1.32
N HIS A 190 -3.11 -12.37 1.90
CA HIS A 190 -1.89 -12.38 2.69
C HIS A 190 -0.74 -12.93 1.85
N CYS A 191 0.44 -12.37 2.04
CA CYS A 191 1.71 -12.85 1.50
C CYS A 191 2.58 -13.38 2.64
N TYR A 192 3.11 -14.60 2.45
CA TYR A 192 3.97 -15.26 3.43
C TYR A 192 5.27 -15.72 2.78
#